data_6794e7afc3a885725454dda8d12d823e
#
_entry.id   6794e7afc3a885725454dda8d12d823e
#
_cell.length_a   1.000
_cell.length_b   1.000
_cell.length_c   1.000
_cell.angle_alpha   90.00
_cell.angle_beta   90.00
_cell.angle_gamma   90.00
#
_symmetry.space_group_name_H-M   'P 1'
#
loop_
_entity.id
_entity.type
_entity.pdbx_description
1 polymer ?
#
loop_
_entity_poly.entity_id
_entity_poly.type
_entity_poly.pdbx_seq_one_letter_code
_entity_poly.pdbx_strand_id
1 'polypeptide(L)' 'GYNRIVSRRGEGQTASFWYYADDKLLAVDAMNDPRAYMIGKRLIEAGKTADPQIVTDLAADLKTLLQT' A
#
# COMPACT_ATOMS: atom_id res chain seq x y z
N GLY A 1 0.63 -16.30 6.33
CA GLY A 1 0.93 -15.74 5.04
C GLY A 1 -0.21 -14.92 4.46
N TYR A 2 0.04 -14.24 3.37
CA TYR A 2 -0.97 -13.43 2.71
C TYR A 2 -1.86 -14.30 1.80
N ASN A 3 -3.06 -13.80 1.52
CA ASN A 3 -3.96 -14.45 0.57
C ASN A 3 -4.47 -13.48 -0.51
N ARG A 4 -3.98 -12.25 -0.51
CA ARG A 4 -4.38 -11.25 -1.51
C ARG A 4 -3.22 -10.29 -1.77
N ILE A 5 -3.00 -9.97 -3.05
CA ILE A 5 -2.01 -8.97 -3.48
C ILE A 5 -2.75 -7.88 -4.24
N VAL A 6 -2.50 -6.63 -3.87
CA VAL A 6 -3.06 -5.48 -4.58
C VAL A 6 -1.91 -4.69 -5.18
N SER A 7 -1.99 -4.40 -6.47
CA SER A 7 -0.95 -3.65 -7.19
C SER A 7 -1.37 -2.19 -7.34
N ARG A 8 -0.40 -1.30 -7.20
CA ARG A 8 -0.57 0.12 -7.54
C ARG A 8 0.57 0.50 -8.47
N ARG A 9 0.24 0.86 -9.70
CA ARG A 9 1.23 1.21 -10.73
C ARG A 9 1.09 2.67 -11.09
N GLY A 10 2.17 3.42 -10.89
CA GLY A 10 2.25 4.81 -11.28
C GLY A 10 2.87 4.97 -12.67
N GLU A 11 3.34 6.16 -12.95
CA GLU A 11 3.98 6.47 -14.22
C GLU A 11 5.36 5.82 -14.32
N GLY A 12 5.74 5.50 -15.56
CA GLY A 12 7.04 4.91 -15.82
C GLY A 12 7.15 3.53 -15.19
N GLN A 13 8.24 3.30 -14.46
CA GLN A 13 8.50 2.02 -13.82
C GLN A 13 8.15 2.01 -12.32
N THR A 14 7.32 2.96 -11.90
CA THR A 14 6.88 3.07 -10.52
C THR A 14 5.79 2.04 -10.24
N ALA A 15 5.96 1.25 -9.18
CA ALA A 15 4.97 0.25 -8.79
C ALA A 15 5.08 -0.05 -7.30
N SER A 16 3.96 -0.45 -6.71
CA SER A 16 3.96 -0.98 -5.36
C SER A 16 3.00 -2.16 -5.28
N PHE A 17 3.32 -3.10 -4.40
CA PHE A 17 2.57 -4.33 -4.21
C PHE A 17 2.26 -4.46 -2.74
N TRP A 18 0.98 -4.61 -2.43
CA TRP A 18 0.47 -4.58 -1.07
C TRP A 18 -0.13 -5.94 -0.76
N TYR A 19 0.36 -6.58 0.30
CA TYR A 19 0.04 -7.96 0.63
C TYR A 19 -0.87 -7.99 1.84
N TYR A 20 -2.02 -8.67 1.71
CA TYR A 20 -3.05 -8.73 2.74
C TYR A 20 -3.31 -10.16 3.18
N ALA A 21 -3.61 -10.31 4.48
CA ALA A 21 -4.27 -11.51 4.99
C ALA A 21 -5.70 -11.06 5.33
N ASP A 22 -6.66 -11.53 4.54
CA ASP A 22 -8.03 -11.04 4.57
C ASP A 22 -8.02 -9.51 4.36
N ASP A 23 -8.44 -8.73 5.35
CA ASP A 23 -8.45 -7.27 5.23
C ASP A 23 -7.27 -6.60 5.90
N LYS A 24 -6.32 -7.37 6.41
CA LYS A 24 -5.19 -6.82 7.15
C LYS A 24 -3.96 -6.71 6.27
N LEU A 25 -3.40 -5.51 6.21
CA LEU A 25 -2.14 -5.28 5.49
C LEU A 25 -0.98 -5.91 6.26
N LEU A 26 -0.23 -6.78 5.58
CA LEU A 26 0.90 -7.48 6.18
C LEU A 26 2.24 -6.94 5.73
N ALA A 27 2.36 -6.58 4.46
CA ALA A 27 3.63 -6.17 3.88
C ALA A 27 3.40 -5.29 2.66
N VAL A 28 4.43 -4.55 2.28
CA VAL A 28 4.43 -3.76 1.06
C VAL A 28 5.81 -3.88 0.41
N ASP A 29 5.82 -4.06 -0.92
CA ASP A 29 7.03 -3.93 -1.73
C ASP A 29 6.84 -2.77 -2.68
N ALA A 30 7.94 -2.10 -3.01
CA ALA A 30 7.86 -0.96 -3.93
C ALA A 30 9.04 -0.97 -4.88
N MET A 31 8.78 -0.56 -6.13
CA MET A 31 9.76 -0.41 -7.18
C MET A 31 9.75 1.04 -7.62
N ASN A 32 10.85 1.74 -7.40
CA ASN A 32 11.00 3.16 -7.72
C ASN A 32 9.90 4.02 -7.09
N ASP A 33 9.41 3.62 -5.92
CA ASP A 33 8.34 4.35 -5.22
C ASP A 33 8.60 4.32 -3.71
N PRO A 34 9.59 5.09 -3.23
CA PRO A 34 9.91 5.09 -1.81
C PRO A 34 8.78 5.62 -0.92
N ARG A 35 7.93 6.50 -1.46
CA ARG A 35 6.79 7.02 -0.70
C ARG A 35 5.79 5.91 -0.38
N ALA A 36 5.43 5.08 -1.37
CA ALA A 36 4.50 3.98 -1.13
C ALA A 36 5.06 3.01 -0.10
N TYR A 37 6.35 2.69 -0.20
CA TYR A 37 6.99 1.79 0.74
C TYR A 37 6.94 2.36 2.17
N MET A 38 7.30 3.63 2.33
CA MET A 38 7.32 4.28 3.63
C MET A 38 5.93 4.33 4.26
N ILE A 39 4.92 4.69 3.47
CA ILE A 39 3.55 4.77 3.96
C ILE A 39 3.05 3.40 4.40
N GLY A 40 3.27 2.38 3.56
CA GLY A 40 2.86 1.02 3.90
C GLY A 40 3.53 0.54 5.18
N LYS A 41 4.82 0.78 5.30
CA LYS A 41 5.57 0.37 6.48
C LYS A 41 5.05 1.05 7.75
N ARG A 42 4.75 2.35 7.68
CA ARG A 42 4.21 3.08 8.83
C ARG A 42 2.85 2.56 9.25
N LEU A 43 1.99 2.22 8.28
CA LEU A 43 0.69 1.64 8.57
C LEU A 43 0.84 0.32 9.31
N ILE A 44 1.72 -0.55 8.83
CA ILE A 44 1.96 -1.85 9.45
C ILE A 44 2.48 -1.68 10.88
N GLU A 45 3.44 -0.79 11.08
CA GLU A 45 4.02 -0.53 12.39
C GLU A 45 2.99 0.03 13.38
N ALA A 46 2.02 0.80 12.87
CA ALA A 46 0.96 1.38 13.70
C ALA A 46 -0.21 0.42 13.92
N GLY A 47 -0.16 -0.79 13.37
CA GLY A 47 -1.25 -1.74 13.48
C GLY A 47 -2.46 -1.36 12.64
N LYS A 48 -2.27 -0.52 11.64
CA LYS A 48 -3.35 -0.08 10.74
C LYS A 48 -3.32 -0.86 9.44
N THR A 49 -4.42 -0.78 8.71
CA THR A 49 -4.49 -1.38 7.38
C THR A 49 -4.74 -0.30 6.32
N ALA A 50 -4.66 -0.67 5.05
CA ALA A 50 -4.91 0.23 3.94
C ALA A 50 -6.09 -0.32 3.13
N ASP A 51 -7.10 0.52 2.89
CA ASP A 51 -8.23 0.14 2.05
C ASP A 51 -7.72 -0.18 0.64
N PRO A 52 -7.93 -1.41 0.14
CA PRO A 52 -7.47 -1.77 -1.20
C PRO A 52 -8.00 -0.87 -2.31
N GLN A 53 -9.19 -0.32 -2.14
CA GLN A 53 -9.75 0.59 -3.15
C GLN A 53 -8.97 1.89 -3.23
N ILE A 54 -8.44 2.37 -2.12
CA ILE A 54 -7.59 3.56 -2.11
C ILE A 54 -6.23 3.23 -2.71
N VAL A 55 -5.69 2.07 -2.38
CA VAL A 55 -4.39 1.65 -2.91
C VAL A 55 -4.41 1.54 -4.43
N THR A 56 -5.49 1.03 -5.02
CA THR A 56 -5.59 0.86 -6.47
C THR A 56 -5.99 2.12 -7.21
N ASP A 57 -6.50 3.13 -6.51
CA ASP A 57 -6.93 4.38 -7.12
C ASP A 57 -5.73 5.33 -7.24
N LEU A 58 -5.21 5.48 -8.46
CA LEU A 58 -4.04 6.33 -8.70
C LEU A 58 -4.32 7.81 -8.49
N ALA A 59 -5.59 8.21 -8.46
CA ALA A 59 -5.96 9.59 -8.13
C ALA A 59 -5.95 9.84 -6.63
N ALA A 60 -5.94 8.79 -5.82
CA ALA A 60 -5.92 8.94 -4.37
C ALA A 60 -4.49 9.16 -3.87
N ASP A 61 -4.31 10.08 -2.93
CA ASP A 61 -3.03 10.31 -2.30
C ASP A 61 -2.88 9.31 -1.14
N LEU A 62 -1.85 8.48 -1.21
CA LEU A 62 -1.60 7.48 -0.18
C LEU A 62 -1.43 8.07 1.21
N LYS A 63 -1.00 9.33 1.31
CA LYS A 63 -0.88 10.00 2.61
C LYS A 63 -2.19 10.03 3.39
N THR A 64 -3.32 10.01 2.70
CA THR A 64 -4.62 10.02 3.39
C THR A 64 -4.81 8.80 4.26
N LEU A 65 -4.14 7.70 3.94
CA LEU A 65 -4.20 6.47 4.75
C LEU A 65 -3.59 6.67 6.14
N LEU A 66 -2.63 7.59 6.27
CA LEU A 66 -1.97 7.87 7.54
C LEU A 66 -2.80 8.78 8.44
N GLN A 67 -3.85 9.41 7.91
CA GLN A 67 -4.63 10.43 8.60
C GLN A 67 -5.87 9.87 9.29
N THR A 68 -6.07 8.59 9.23
CA THR A 68 -7.24 7.94 9.84
C THR A 68 -6.94 7.32 11.20
#